data_3c09bbf2c9b92cd073c73a227d087fea
#
_entry.id   3c09bbf2c9b92cd073c73a227d087fea
#
_cell.length_a   1.000
_cell.length_b   1.000
_cell.length_c   1.000
_cell.angle_alpha   90.00
_cell.angle_beta   90.00
_cell.angle_gamma   90.00
#
_symmetry.space_group_name_H-M   'P 1'
#
loop_
_entity.id
_entity.type
_entity.pdbx_description
1 polymer ?
#
loop_
_entity_poly.entity_id
_entity_poly.type
_entity_poly.pdbx_seq_one_letter_code
_entity_poly.pdbx_strand_id
1 'polypeptide(L)'
;MIFNVRNYGAAGDGSHNDTQAIQTAIDDCHARGGGKVLLEGGHVYRSGALVLRSHVELHLEMGAVLKASSQLEDFDLFKSGFRPPAKSSVPSYTNCEYAGGPVLYFLYAKDCEYISITGDGTIDGNEEIYHGTVTPWHIDGSFYPRMPLIFLEHTEHLPLRQVTLTKSA
;
A
#
# COMPACT_ATOMS: atom_id res chain seq x y z
N MET A 1 5.84 -10.61 -18.73
CA MET A 1 4.45 -11.15 -18.59
C MET A 1 3.62 -10.05 -17.94
N ILE A 2 2.32 -9.95 -18.26
CA ILE A 2 1.42 -8.92 -17.68
C ILE A 2 0.30 -9.64 -16.92
N PHE A 3 0.07 -9.19 -15.70
CA PHE A 3 -0.95 -9.68 -14.76
C PHE A 3 -1.91 -8.54 -14.48
N ASN A 4 -2.99 -8.47 -15.25
CA ASN A 4 -3.99 -7.43 -15.08
C ASN A 4 -4.88 -7.76 -13.87
N VAL A 5 -4.96 -6.87 -12.89
CA VAL A 5 -5.72 -7.08 -11.66
C VAL A 5 -7.22 -7.33 -11.91
N ARG A 6 -7.75 -6.82 -13.02
CA ARG A 6 -9.13 -7.07 -13.45
C ARG A 6 -9.40 -8.55 -13.71
N ASN A 7 -8.41 -9.27 -14.21
CA ASN A 7 -8.52 -10.73 -14.46
C ASN A 7 -8.51 -11.54 -13.15
N TYR A 8 -8.16 -10.91 -12.02
CA TYR A 8 -8.19 -11.49 -10.68
C TYR A 8 -9.42 -11.05 -9.88
N GLY A 9 -10.32 -10.28 -10.50
CA GLY A 9 -11.59 -9.89 -9.92
C GLY A 9 -11.61 -8.47 -9.30
N ALA A 10 -10.57 -7.66 -9.53
CA ALA A 10 -10.61 -6.26 -9.10
C ALA A 10 -11.75 -5.51 -9.79
N ALA A 11 -12.59 -4.84 -9.01
CA ALA A 11 -13.69 -4.04 -9.52
C ALA A 11 -13.23 -2.68 -10.08
N GLY A 12 -12.30 -2.03 -9.40
CA GLY A 12 -11.75 -0.75 -9.82
C GLY A 12 -12.80 0.38 -9.88
N ASP A 13 -13.83 0.30 -9.06
CA ASP A 13 -14.95 1.25 -9.03
C ASP A 13 -14.89 2.24 -7.85
N GLY A 14 -13.84 2.15 -7.03
CA GLY A 14 -13.62 3.00 -5.85
C GLY A 14 -14.45 2.63 -4.62
N SER A 15 -15.36 1.68 -4.73
CA SER A 15 -16.25 1.26 -3.64
C SER A 15 -15.95 -0.15 -3.13
N HIS A 16 -15.70 -1.08 -4.01
CA HIS A 16 -15.30 -2.45 -3.64
C HIS A 16 -13.89 -2.49 -3.08
N ASN A 17 -13.65 -3.46 -2.21
CA ASN A 17 -12.31 -3.74 -1.70
C ASN A 17 -11.58 -4.67 -2.66
N ASP A 18 -10.61 -4.14 -3.39
CA ASP A 18 -9.83 -4.84 -4.41
C ASP A 18 -8.53 -5.48 -3.84
N THR A 19 -8.31 -5.41 -2.51
CA THR A 19 -7.07 -5.88 -1.87
C THR A 19 -6.72 -7.30 -2.28
N GLN A 20 -7.68 -8.22 -2.16
CA GLN A 20 -7.41 -9.63 -2.44
C GLN A 20 -7.09 -9.88 -3.90
N ALA A 21 -7.79 -9.21 -4.83
CA ALA A 21 -7.56 -9.34 -6.26
C ALA A 21 -6.15 -8.84 -6.65
N ILE A 22 -5.78 -7.66 -6.14
CA ILE A 22 -4.45 -7.08 -6.40
C ILE A 22 -3.36 -7.94 -5.78
N GLN A 23 -3.52 -8.38 -4.52
CA GLN A 23 -2.53 -9.23 -3.86
C GLN A 23 -2.35 -10.56 -4.58
N THR A 24 -3.44 -11.18 -5.03
CA THR A 24 -3.36 -12.43 -5.79
C THR A 24 -2.60 -12.24 -7.11
N ALA A 25 -2.81 -11.12 -7.80
CA ALA A 25 -2.05 -10.80 -9.02
C ALA A 25 -0.55 -10.61 -8.73
N ILE A 26 -0.20 -9.96 -7.62
CA ILE A 26 1.20 -9.78 -7.17
C ILE A 26 1.84 -11.15 -6.87
N ASP A 27 1.15 -11.99 -6.11
CA ASP A 27 1.67 -13.29 -5.69
C ASP A 27 1.81 -14.24 -6.89
N ASP A 28 0.85 -14.27 -7.83
CA ASP A 28 0.93 -15.07 -9.06
C ASP A 28 2.05 -14.56 -9.99
N CYS A 29 2.20 -13.24 -10.12
CA CYS A 29 3.30 -12.64 -10.87
C CYS A 29 4.66 -13.09 -10.33
N HIS A 30 4.85 -13.00 -9.02
CA HIS A 30 6.07 -13.45 -8.35
C HIS A 30 6.31 -14.95 -8.55
N ALA A 31 5.28 -15.79 -8.33
CA ALA A 31 5.38 -17.23 -8.45
C ALA A 31 5.77 -17.70 -9.88
N ARG A 32 5.45 -16.89 -10.90
CA ARG A 32 5.83 -17.15 -12.29
C ARG A 32 7.17 -16.52 -12.71
N GLY A 33 7.96 -16.06 -11.75
CA GLY A 33 9.28 -15.51 -11.99
C GLY A 33 9.30 -14.01 -12.26
N GLY A 34 8.22 -13.30 -12.01
CA GLY A 34 8.12 -11.85 -12.12
C GLY A 34 7.43 -11.35 -13.38
N GLY A 35 7.28 -10.04 -13.42
CA GLY A 35 6.59 -9.35 -14.52
C GLY A 35 5.88 -8.08 -14.05
N LYS A 36 4.85 -7.70 -14.79
CA LYS A 36 4.08 -6.48 -14.57
C LYS A 36 2.68 -6.79 -14.03
N VAL A 37 2.38 -6.31 -12.83
CA VAL A 37 1.01 -6.26 -12.29
C VAL A 37 0.39 -4.94 -12.71
N LEU A 38 -0.67 -5.02 -13.52
CA LEU A 38 -1.25 -3.87 -14.20
C LEU A 38 -2.55 -3.43 -13.53
N LEU A 39 -2.57 -2.15 -13.09
CA LEU A 39 -3.79 -1.44 -12.74
C LEU A 39 -4.18 -0.56 -13.94
N GLU A 40 -5.29 -0.90 -14.60
CA GLU A 40 -5.77 -0.18 -15.79
C GLU A 40 -6.18 1.25 -15.48
N GLY A 41 -5.94 2.14 -16.42
CA GLY A 41 -6.32 3.54 -16.36
C GLY A 41 -7.83 3.78 -16.27
N GLY A 42 -8.21 4.93 -15.69
CA GLY A 42 -9.61 5.31 -15.55
C GLY A 42 -10.38 4.57 -14.44
N HIS A 43 -9.68 3.82 -13.60
CA HIS A 43 -10.24 3.06 -12.50
C HIS A 43 -9.70 3.53 -11.16
N VAL A 44 -10.53 3.39 -10.10
CA VAL A 44 -10.14 3.64 -8.71
C VAL A 44 -10.19 2.32 -7.95
N TYR A 45 -9.01 1.79 -7.64
CA TYR A 45 -8.87 0.54 -6.89
C TYR A 45 -8.73 0.85 -5.42
N ARG A 46 -9.78 0.59 -4.63
CA ARG A 46 -9.73 0.73 -3.17
C ARG A 46 -9.08 -0.51 -2.56
N SER A 47 -8.03 -0.30 -1.79
CA SER A 47 -7.27 -1.42 -1.23
C SER A 47 -6.83 -1.14 0.21
N GLY A 48 -6.76 -2.20 1.00
CA GLY A 48 -5.99 -2.25 2.23
C GLY A 48 -4.51 -2.48 1.95
N ALA A 49 -3.80 -3.03 2.93
CA ALA A 49 -2.38 -3.30 2.81
C ALA A 49 -2.05 -4.30 1.70
N LEU A 50 -1.02 -3.98 0.92
CA LEU A 50 -0.47 -4.85 -0.11
C LEU A 50 0.98 -5.19 0.18
N VAL A 51 1.33 -6.45 0.03
CA VAL A 51 2.71 -6.95 0.17
C VAL A 51 3.32 -7.12 -1.21
N LEU A 52 4.33 -6.31 -1.50
CA LEU A 52 5.09 -6.41 -2.73
C LEU A 52 6.04 -7.61 -2.68
N ARG A 53 6.36 -8.16 -3.84
CA ARG A 53 7.22 -9.34 -3.99
C ARG A 53 8.38 -9.04 -4.93
N SER A 54 9.47 -9.79 -4.77
CA SER A 54 10.64 -9.69 -5.66
C SER A 54 10.27 -9.92 -7.12
N HIS A 55 10.93 -9.18 -8.01
CA HIS A 55 10.77 -9.24 -9.47
C HIS A 55 9.40 -8.80 -10.00
N VAL A 56 8.63 -8.04 -9.20
CA VAL A 56 7.30 -7.54 -9.57
C VAL A 56 7.35 -6.05 -9.84
N GLU A 57 6.87 -5.65 -11.00
CA GLU A 57 6.54 -4.26 -11.33
C GLU A 57 5.06 -4.01 -11.05
N LEU A 58 4.76 -3.15 -10.07
CA LEU A 58 3.41 -2.61 -9.87
C LEU A 58 3.23 -1.41 -10.78
N HIS A 59 2.41 -1.53 -11.81
CA HIS A 59 2.22 -0.51 -12.84
C HIS A 59 0.82 0.08 -12.80
N LEU A 60 0.76 1.40 -12.62
CA LEU A 60 -0.48 2.16 -12.62
C LEU A 60 -0.55 2.96 -13.94
N GLU A 61 -1.46 2.59 -14.83
CA GLU A 61 -1.68 3.38 -16.06
C GLU A 61 -2.19 4.78 -15.74
N MET A 62 -2.06 5.67 -16.71
CA MET A 62 -2.57 7.04 -16.60
C MET A 62 -4.06 7.03 -16.23
N GLY A 63 -4.40 7.75 -15.16
CA GLY A 63 -5.76 7.80 -14.63
C GLY A 63 -6.15 6.62 -13.73
N ALA A 64 -5.27 5.65 -13.51
CA ALA A 64 -5.47 4.66 -12.46
C ALA A 64 -5.20 5.29 -11.09
N VAL A 65 -6.05 5.00 -10.12
CA VAL A 65 -5.87 5.42 -8.72
C VAL A 65 -5.87 4.19 -7.83
N LEU A 66 -4.76 3.95 -7.14
CA LEU A 66 -4.71 2.99 -6.04
C LEU A 66 -4.96 3.75 -4.74
N LYS A 67 -6.16 3.61 -4.17
CA LYS A 67 -6.61 4.37 -3.02
C LYS A 67 -6.65 3.52 -1.76
N ALA A 68 -6.05 4.02 -0.68
CA ALA A 68 -6.12 3.37 0.62
C ALA A 68 -7.56 3.28 1.13
N SER A 69 -7.92 2.11 1.66
CA SER A 69 -9.24 1.87 2.23
C SER A 69 -9.51 2.76 3.44
N SER A 70 -10.77 3.14 3.64
CA SER A 70 -11.23 3.79 4.86
C SER A 70 -11.53 2.82 6.01
N GLN A 71 -11.37 1.53 5.78
CA GLN A 71 -11.63 0.50 6.79
C GLN A 71 -10.30 -0.05 7.31
N LEU A 72 -10.04 0.11 8.60
CA LEU A 72 -8.78 -0.33 9.23
C LEU A 72 -8.57 -1.85 9.12
N GLU A 73 -9.66 -2.60 9.10
CA GLU A 73 -9.65 -4.06 8.97
C GLU A 73 -9.09 -4.53 7.63
N ASP A 74 -9.11 -3.68 6.61
CA ASP A 74 -8.56 -3.98 5.30
C ASP A 74 -7.02 -3.96 5.30
N PHE A 75 -6.41 -3.39 6.35
CA PHE A 75 -4.96 -3.33 6.53
C PHE A 75 -4.41 -4.50 7.34
N ASP A 76 -5.19 -5.55 7.54
CA ASP A 76 -4.73 -6.76 8.23
C ASP A 76 -3.78 -7.56 7.35
N LEU A 77 -2.48 -7.32 7.52
CA LEU A 77 -1.43 -8.02 6.80
C LEU A 77 -1.39 -9.52 7.09
N PHE A 78 -1.99 -9.97 8.19
CA PHE A 78 -2.06 -11.39 8.50
C PHE A 78 -2.93 -12.17 7.51
N LYS A 79 -3.90 -11.53 6.89
CA LYS A 79 -4.73 -12.15 5.84
C LYS A 79 -3.91 -12.56 4.62
N SER A 80 -2.81 -11.86 4.34
CA SER A 80 -1.87 -12.20 3.26
C SER A 80 -0.81 -13.24 3.65
N GLY A 81 -0.92 -13.82 4.85
CA GLY A 81 0.09 -14.73 5.39
C GLY A 81 1.35 -14.03 5.92
N PHE A 82 1.40 -12.71 5.81
CA PHE A 82 2.51 -11.92 6.34
C PHE A 82 2.47 -11.90 7.87
N ARG A 83 3.65 -12.05 8.48
CA ARG A 83 3.84 -11.87 9.93
C ARG A 83 4.73 -10.66 10.14
N PRO A 84 4.19 -9.52 10.58
CA PRO A 84 5.03 -8.39 10.94
C PRO A 84 6.02 -8.80 12.03
N PRO A 85 7.20 -8.17 12.07
CA PRO A 85 8.14 -8.41 13.15
C PRO A 85 7.44 -8.20 14.50
N ALA A 86 7.83 -9.00 15.50
CA ALA A 86 7.27 -8.89 16.83
C ALA A 86 7.34 -7.44 17.31
N LYS A 87 6.23 -6.91 17.79
CA LYS A 87 6.11 -5.52 18.23
C LYS A 87 7.27 -5.12 19.12
N SER A 88 8.13 -4.30 18.59
CA SER A 88 8.75 -3.30 19.44
C SER A 88 7.69 -2.23 19.66
N SER A 89 7.48 -1.80 20.87
CA SER A 89 6.60 -0.75 21.35
C SER A 89 5.70 -0.01 20.34
N VAL A 90 4.48 0.27 20.72
CA VAL A 90 3.55 1.11 19.96
C VAL A 90 4.23 2.44 19.66
N PRO A 91 4.23 2.92 18.43
CA PRO A 91 4.77 4.21 18.09
C PRO A 91 4.14 5.29 18.97
N SER A 92 4.97 6.12 19.57
CA SER A 92 4.48 7.30 20.26
C SER A 92 4.20 8.38 19.23
N TYR A 93 2.94 8.63 18.95
CA TYR A 93 2.54 9.70 18.05
C TYR A 93 2.73 11.08 18.64
N THR A 94 2.81 11.18 19.95
CA THR A 94 3.03 12.45 20.65
C THR A 94 4.34 13.10 20.30
N ASN A 95 5.35 12.32 19.94
CA ASN A 95 6.70 12.83 19.67
C ASN A 95 7.18 12.61 18.24
N CYS A 96 6.33 12.08 17.38
CA CYS A 96 6.75 11.62 16.04
C CYS A 96 7.93 10.63 16.07
N GLU A 97 8.20 10.06 17.22
CA GLU A 97 9.26 9.08 17.43
C GLU A 97 8.66 7.68 17.34
N TYR A 98 9.13 6.93 16.38
CA TYR A 98 8.78 5.53 16.26
C TYR A 98 9.80 4.70 17.03
N ALA A 99 9.44 4.29 18.24
CA ALA A 99 10.24 3.32 18.99
C ALA A 99 10.13 1.89 18.40
N GLY A 100 9.69 1.77 17.20
CA GLY A 100 9.51 0.54 16.43
C GLY A 100 8.93 0.88 15.07
N GLY A 101 8.81 -0.07 14.15
CA GLY A 101 8.19 0.14 12.86
C GLY A 101 6.71 0.53 12.97
N PRO A 102 6.13 1.18 11.98
CA PRO A 102 4.70 1.46 11.93
C PRO A 102 3.90 0.16 12.03
N VAL A 103 2.68 0.23 12.57
CA VAL A 103 1.80 -0.94 12.73
C VAL A 103 0.90 -1.20 11.54
N LEU A 104 0.76 -0.20 10.67
CA LEU A 104 0.00 -0.27 9.43
C LEU A 104 0.87 0.20 8.27
N TYR A 105 0.68 -0.39 7.11
CA TYR A 105 1.39 -0.05 5.88
C TYR A 105 0.40 -0.10 4.73
N PHE A 106 0.57 0.77 3.74
CA PHE A 106 -0.23 0.62 2.53
C PHE A 106 0.47 -0.31 1.53
N LEU A 107 1.68 0.03 1.10
CA LEU A 107 2.52 -0.86 0.30
C LEU A 107 3.73 -1.28 1.15
N TYR A 108 3.92 -2.56 1.31
CA TYR A 108 4.99 -3.12 2.12
C TYR A 108 5.86 -4.08 1.33
N ALA A 109 7.16 -4.00 1.54
CA ALA A 109 8.10 -5.00 1.05
C ALA A 109 9.15 -5.32 2.10
N LYS A 110 9.48 -6.59 2.23
CA LYS A 110 10.54 -7.07 3.11
C LYS A 110 11.35 -8.16 2.44
N ASP A 111 12.68 -8.08 2.63
CA ASP A 111 13.64 -9.05 2.09
C ASP A 111 13.40 -9.31 0.59
N CYS A 112 13.15 -8.23 -0.16
CA CYS A 112 12.79 -8.26 -1.57
C CYS A 112 13.84 -7.58 -2.44
N GLU A 113 13.93 -7.99 -3.69
CA GLU A 113 14.80 -7.39 -4.70
C GLU A 113 14.07 -7.18 -6.04
N TYR A 114 14.55 -6.21 -6.82
CA TYR A 114 14.02 -5.91 -8.15
C TYR A 114 12.51 -5.66 -8.17
N ILE A 115 12.00 -4.89 -7.21
CA ILE A 115 10.63 -4.38 -7.22
C ILE A 115 10.62 -3.06 -7.98
N SER A 116 9.55 -2.76 -8.69
CA SER A 116 9.34 -1.41 -9.22
C SER A 116 7.90 -0.95 -9.08
N ILE A 117 7.71 0.37 -8.91
CA ILE A 117 6.40 1.01 -8.95
C ILE A 117 6.49 2.08 -10.03
N THR A 118 5.65 1.94 -11.06
CA THR A 118 5.79 2.74 -12.28
C THR A 118 4.45 3.19 -12.84
N GLY A 119 4.50 4.10 -13.80
CA GLY A 119 3.34 4.55 -14.57
C GLY A 119 2.84 5.93 -14.16
N ASP A 120 1.89 6.47 -14.93
CA ASP A 120 1.36 7.82 -14.76
C ASP A 120 0.08 7.86 -13.88
N GLY A 121 -0.14 6.82 -13.08
CA GLY A 121 -1.25 6.75 -12.12
C GLY A 121 -0.92 7.36 -10.76
N THR A 122 -1.84 7.21 -9.83
CA THR A 122 -1.78 7.82 -8.49
C THR A 122 -1.90 6.77 -7.39
N ILE A 123 -1.07 6.87 -6.36
CA ILE A 123 -1.22 6.19 -5.08
C ILE A 123 -1.74 7.23 -4.09
N ASP A 124 -2.99 7.05 -3.65
CA ASP A 124 -3.72 7.94 -2.76
C ASP A 124 -3.82 7.32 -1.37
N GLY A 125 -3.16 7.90 -0.39
CA GLY A 125 -3.15 7.43 1.00
C GLY A 125 -4.43 7.71 1.75
N ASN A 126 -5.38 8.44 1.15
CA ASN A 126 -6.69 8.73 1.73
C ASN A 126 -6.60 9.33 3.16
N GLU A 127 -5.73 10.33 3.33
CA GLU A 127 -5.40 10.94 4.63
C GLU A 127 -6.63 11.36 5.46
N GLU A 128 -7.75 11.64 4.79
CA GLU A 128 -8.98 12.09 5.44
C GLU A 128 -9.50 11.11 6.51
N ILE A 129 -9.16 9.83 6.38
CA ILE A 129 -9.56 8.80 7.36
C ILE A 129 -8.68 8.79 8.60
N TYR A 130 -7.53 9.47 8.56
CA TYR A 130 -6.54 9.53 9.65
C TYR A 130 -6.53 10.89 10.35
N HIS A 131 -7.51 11.75 10.08
CA HIS A 131 -7.62 13.03 10.76
C HIS A 131 -8.08 12.85 12.20
N GLY A 132 -7.21 13.25 13.11
CA GLY A 132 -7.56 13.46 14.50
C GLY A 132 -8.45 14.66 14.70
N THR A 133 -8.92 14.83 15.92
CA THR A 133 -9.64 16.03 16.30
C THR A 133 -8.67 17.21 16.29
N VAL A 134 -8.89 18.14 15.36
CA VAL A 134 -8.14 19.39 15.32
C VAL A 134 -8.63 20.26 16.48
N THR A 135 -7.76 20.53 17.43
CA THR A 135 -8.00 21.51 18.47
C THR A 135 -7.29 22.82 18.13
N PRO A 136 -7.64 23.97 18.74
CA PRO A 136 -6.94 25.24 18.52
C PRO A 136 -5.43 25.18 18.82
N TRP A 137 -4.98 24.18 19.56
CA TRP A 137 -3.63 24.10 20.10
C TRP A 137 -2.79 22.97 19.48
N HIS A 138 -3.43 21.90 19.02
CA HIS A 138 -2.76 20.74 18.43
C HIS A 138 -3.75 19.85 17.70
N ILE A 139 -3.24 19.03 16.84
CA ILE A 139 -3.98 17.90 16.29
C ILE A 139 -3.80 16.75 17.27
N ASP A 140 -4.89 16.33 17.90
CA ASP A 140 -4.85 15.13 18.74
C ASP A 140 -4.73 13.89 17.83
N GLY A 141 -3.48 13.48 17.61
CA GLY A 141 -3.11 12.34 16.81
C GLY A 141 -2.95 11.05 17.60
N SER A 142 -3.28 11.06 18.89
CA SER A 142 -3.04 9.92 19.78
C SER A 142 -3.80 8.64 19.37
N PHE A 143 -4.73 8.73 18.45
CA PHE A 143 -5.54 7.61 17.98
C PHE A 143 -5.23 7.14 16.56
N TYR A 144 -4.26 7.73 15.90
CA TYR A 144 -4.00 7.48 14.49
C TYR A 144 -2.68 6.76 14.29
N PRO A 145 -2.73 5.52 13.80
CA PRO A 145 -1.56 4.97 13.17
C PRO A 145 -1.29 5.78 11.91
N ARG A 146 -0.23 6.59 11.90
CA ARG A 146 0.26 7.16 10.66
C ARG A 146 0.72 6.02 9.77
N MET A 147 0.08 5.89 8.64
CA MET A 147 0.37 4.81 7.70
C MET A 147 1.31 5.32 6.61
N PRO A 148 2.54 4.80 6.53
CA PRO A 148 3.38 5.07 5.37
C PRO A 148 2.71 4.55 4.10
N LEU A 149 2.78 5.33 3.02
CA LEU A 149 2.33 4.87 1.71
C LEU A 149 3.18 3.70 1.23
N ILE A 150 4.49 3.76 1.46
CA ILE A 150 5.44 2.73 1.05
C ILE A 150 6.39 2.51 2.22
N PHE A 151 6.49 1.29 2.69
CA PHE A 151 7.43 0.90 3.72
C PHE A 151 8.26 -0.30 3.28
N LEU A 152 9.57 -0.15 3.36
CA LEU A 152 10.54 -1.10 2.83
C LEU A 152 11.50 -1.53 3.93
N GLU A 153 11.68 -2.84 4.07
CA GLU A 153 12.68 -3.41 4.97
C GLU A 153 13.61 -4.33 4.16
N HIS A 154 14.91 -4.14 4.27
CA HIS A 154 15.93 -4.97 3.60
C HIS A 154 15.58 -5.21 2.11
N THR A 155 15.24 -4.13 1.41
CA THR A 155 14.81 -4.19 0.02
C THR A 155 15.84 -3.50 -0.87
N GLU A 156 16.22 -4.15 -1.96
CA GLU A 156 17.20 -3.65 -2.92
C GLU A 156 16.55 -3.42 -4.29
N HIS A 157 17.10 -2.47 -5.06
CA HIS A 157 16.69 -2.17 -6.43
C HIS A 157 15.19 -1.84 -6.58
N LEU A 158 14.76 -0.74 -5.92
CA LEU A 158 13.38 -0.24 -6.04
C LEU A 158 13.33 1.09 -6.79
N PRO A 159 13.15 1.11 -8.11
CA PRO A 159 12.82 2.34 -8.84
C PRO A 159 11.35 2.71 -8.67
N LEU A 160 11.12 3.98 -8.32
CA LEU A 160 9.82 4.65 -8.41
C LEU A 160 9.86 5.58 -9.62
N ARG A 161 8.94 5.43 -10.58
CA ARG A 161 8.97 6.21 -11.80
C ARG A 161 7.59 6.70 -12.21
N GLN A 162 7.44 8.01 -12.36
CA GLN A 162 6.28 8.72 -12.93
C GLN A 162 5.00 8.62 -12.10
N VAL A 163 4.93 7.75 -11.09
CA VAL A 163 3.77 7.61 -10.22
C VAL A 163 3.62 8.82 -9.30
N THR A 164 2.39 9.29 -9.13
CA THR A 164 2.04 10.35 -8.18
C THR A 164 1.72 9.74 -6.82
N LEU A 165 2.40 10.21 -5.77
CA LEU A 165 2.09 9.87 -4.38
C LEU A 165 1.36 11.05 -3.74
N THR A 166 0.21 10.81 -3.11
CA THR A 166 -0.59 11.89 -2.52
C THR A 166 -1.32 11.43 -1.26
N LYS A 167 -1.73 12.41 -0.45
CA LYS A 167 -2.56 12.21 0.75
C LYS A 167 -1.98 11.17 1.72
N SER A 168 -0.70 11.24 1.94
CA SER A 168 -0.01 10.47 2.98
C SER A 168 -0.34 11.06 4.36
N ALA A 169 -0.65 10.24 5.34
CA ALA A 169 -0.90 10.65 6.73
C ALA A 169 0.38 10.95 7.48
#